data_eeebc2f02213ff88e5d6dbe6e65f7c6f
#
_entry.id   eeebc2f02213ff88e5d6dbe6e65f7c6f
#
_cell.length_a   1.000
_cell.length_b   1.000
_cell.length_c   1.000
_cell.angle_alpha   90.00
_cell.angle_beta   90.00
_cell.angle_gamma   90.00
#
_symmetry.space_group_name_H-M   'P 1'
#
loop_
_entity.id
_entity.type
_entity.pdbx_description
1 polymer ?
#
loop_
_entity_poly.entity_id
_entity_poly.type
_entity_poly.pdbx_seq_one_letter_code
_entity_poly.pdbx_strand_id
1 'polypeptide(L)'
;MLTRILVEWGVFMKQERKERFILTNVIETELDILRRHVHVLRVLQKNEPAGIIKLSELTKHPQHMVRYSLRILEQEGLIEPSPQGAITTKSIDTAMKTLTTKLKRMNETINSIIKEVE
;
A
#
# COMPACT_ATOMS: atom_id res chain seq x y z
N MET A 1 11.00 13.58 11.70
CA MET A 1 11.16 13.02 11.40
C MET A 1 11.52 12.61 10.70
N LEU A 2 11.85 12.14 10.73
CA LEU A 2 12.26 11.50 10.20
C LEU A 2 12.00 11.15 9.40
N THR A 3 11.92 11.00 9.45
CA THR A 3 11.66 10.39 9.02
C THR A 3 11.41 9.87 8.66
N ARG A 4 11.41 9.74 8.74
CA ARG A 4 11.07 8.91 8.70
C ARG A 4 11.05 8.35 7.70
N ILE A 5 11.66 8.23 7.14
CA ILE A 5 11.61 7.64 6.23
C ILE A 5 12.59 7.19 5.66
N LEU A 6 13.22 7.19 5.35
CA LEU A 6 13.93 6.51 4.75
C LEU A 6 15.22 6.61 5.07
N VAL A 7 15.62 7.44 5.27
CA VAL A 7 16.80 7.63 5.40
C VAL A 7 17.15 7.17 6.42
N GLU A 8 16.83 7.67 6.64
CA GLU A 8 16.78 7.30 7.78
C GLU A 8 16.12 6.02 7.81
N TRP A 9 15.97 5.45 6.73
CA TRP A 9 15.30 4.19 6.68
C TRP A 9 16.01 3.17 7.53
N GLY A 10 17.32 3.08 7.43
CA GLY A 10 18.05 2.16 8.27
C GLY A 10 17.94 2.49 9.74
N VAL A 11 18.14 3.76 10.05
CA VAL A 11 18.02 4.24 11.42
C VAL A 11 16.58 4.11 11.89
N PHE A 12 15.66 4.46 11.04
CA PHE A 12 14.25 4.37 11.33
C PHE A 12 13.84 2.95 11.69
N MET A 13 14.31 1.98 10.92
CA MET A 13 13.96 0.59 11.16
C MET A 13 14.46 0.11 12.51
N LYS A 14 15.65 0.54 12.89
CA LYS A 14 16.17 0.18 14.18
C LYS A 14 15.36 0.77 15.30
N GLN A 15 15.04 2.03 15.17
CA GLN A 15 14.23 2.72 16.16
C GLN A 15 12.88 2.08 16.28
N GLU A 16 12.28 1.79 15.16
CA GLU A 16 10.97 1.20 15.13
C GLU A 16 10.96 -0.12 15.88
N ARG A 17 12.02 -0.92 15.70
CA ARG A 17 12.10 -2.19 16.37
C ARG A 17 12.15 -2.02 17.88
N LYS A 18 12.84 -0.99 18.35
CA LYS A 18 12.93 -0.72 19.77
C LYS A 18 11.61 -0.23 20.35
N GLU A 19 10.91 0.55 19.58
CA GLU A 19 9.68 1.18 20.04
C GLU A 19 8.45 0.43 19.62
N ARG A 20 8.63 -0.73 19.02
CA ARG A 20 7.50 -1.47 18.51
C ARG A 20 6.56 -1.87 19.64
N PHE A 21 5.29 -1.63 19.44
CA PHE A 21 4.26 -1.95 20.37
C PHE A 21 3.53 -3.21 19.88
N ILE A 22 3.62 -4.28 20.62
CA ILE A 22 3.12 -5.57 20.17
C ILE A 22 1.65 -5.55 19.80
N LEU A 23 0.84 -4.83 20.58
CA LEU A 23 -0.61 -4.82 20.35
C LEU A 23 -0.98 -4.29 18.97
N THR A 24 -0.22 -3.35 18.44
CA THR A 24 -0.57 -2.73 17.16
C THR A 24 0.38 -3.11 16.03
N ASN A 25 1.41 -3.86 16.36
CA ASN A 25 2.48 -4.13 15.40
C ASN A 25 1.99 -4.74 14.09
N VAL A 26 1.17 -5.78 14.17
CA VAL A 26 0.70 -6.46 12.97
C VAL A 26 -0.19 -5.54 12.16
N ILE A 27 -1.08 -4.82 12.83
CA ILE A 27 -2.01 -3.93 12.15
C ILE A 27 -1.26 -2.82 11.41
N GLU A 28 -0.26 -2.23 12.06
CA GLU A 28 0.50 -1.16 11.43
C GLU A 28 1.26 -1.67 10.21
N THR A 29 1.84 -2.86 10.32
CA THR A 29 2.55 -3.45 9.20
C THR A 29 1.60 -3.69 8.03
N GLU A 30 0.42 -4.24 8.32
CA GLU A 30 -0.55 -4.51 7.27
C GLU A 30 -1.06 -3.23 6.61
N LEU A 31 -1.22 -2.16 7.40
CA LEU A 31 -1.64 -0.88 6.83
C LEU A 31 -0.56 -0.31 5.90
N ASP A 32 0.70 -0.48 6.26
CA ASP A 32 1.78 -0.02 5.39
C ASP A 32 1.79 -0.78 4.08
N ILE A 33 1.54 -2.09 4.14
CA ILE A 33 1.48 -2.91 2.94
C ILE A 33 0.31 -2.47 2.06
N LEU A 34 -0.84 -2.24 2.67
CA LEU A 34 -2.01 -1.78 1.94
C LEU A 34 -1.74 -0.43 1.28
N ARG A 35 -1.11 0.47 2.01
CA ARG A 35 -0.77 1.78 1.46
C ARG A 35 0.08 1.65 0.20
N ARG A 36 1.07 0.74 0.23
CA ARG A 36 1.91 0.53 -0.94
C ARG A 36 1.11 -0.01 -2.12
N HIS A 37 0.22 -0.99 -1.86
CA HIS A 37 -0.61 -1.54 -2.94
C HIS A 37 -1.45 -0.45 -3.59
N VAL A 38 -2.06 0.40 -2.77
CA VAL A 38 -2.90 1.48 -3.28
C VAL A 38 -2.05 2.49 -4.05
N HIS A 39 -0.87 2.80 -3.53
CA HIS A 39 0.02 3.76 -4.19
C HIS A 39 0.45 3.24 -5.56
N VAL A 40 0.86 1.97 -5.63
CA VAL A 40 1.25 1.37 -6.91
C VAL A 40 0.09 1.40 -7.89
N LEU A 41 -1.10 1.07 -7.41
CA LEU A 41 -2.29 1.06 -8.27
C LEU A 41 -2.58 2.46 -8.82
N ARG A 42 -2.53 3.48 -7.97
CA ARG A 42 -2.82 4.84 -8.41
C ARG A 42 -1.78 5.36 -9.41
N VAL A 43 -0.52 5.05 -9.16
CA VAL A 43 0.53 5.46 -10.10
C VAL A 43 0.35 4.72 -11.42
N LEU A 44 0.00 3.44 -11.37
CA LEU A 44 -0.26 2.70 -12.60
C LEU A 44 -1.42 3.31 -13.37
N GLN A 45 -2.51 3.64 -12.67
CA GLN A 45 -3.67 4.24 -13.32
C GLN A 45 -3.31 5.47 -14.13
N LYS A 46 -2.37 6.25 -13.64
CA LYS A 46 -1.98 7.49 -14.32
C LYS A 46 -0.94 7.30 -15.38
N ASN A 47 -0.31 6.11 -15.43
CA ASN A 47 0.82 5.89 -16.32
C ASN A 47 0.72 4.60 -17.11
N GLU A 48 -0.45 3.99 -17.17
CA GLU A 48 -0.56 2.70 -17.85
C GLU A 48 -0.43 2.83 -19.35
N PRO A 49 0.11 1.82 -20.02
CA PRO A 49 0.63 0.59 -19.45
C PRO A 49 2.01 0.80 -18.84
N ALA A 50 2.32 0.07 -17.78
CA ALA A 50 3.60 0.23 -17.13
C ALA A 50 4.05 -1.09 -16.50
N GLY A 51 5.35 -1.35 -16.59
CA GLY A 51 5.95 -2.52 -16.00
C GLY A 51 6.63 -2.22 -14.69
N ILE A 52 7.31 -3.23 -14.15
CA ILE A 52 7.91 -3.16 -12.84
C ILE A 52 8.97 -2.07 -12.73
N ILE A 53 9.84 -1.97 -13.74
CA ILE A 53 10.93 -1.00 -13.69
C ILE A 53 10.39 0.42 -13.65
N LYS A 54 9.47 0.73 -14.57
CA LYS A 54 8.88 2.05 -14.62
C LYS A 54 8.14 2.39 -13.32
N LEU A 55 7.36 1.45 -12.82
CA LEU A 55 6.61 1.68 -11.59
C LEU A 55 7.53 1.82 -10.38
N SER A 56 8.64 1.08 -10.36
CA SER A 56 9.61 1.22 -9.29
C SER A 56 10.20 2.63 -9.30
N GLU A 57 10.50 3.14 -10.48
CA GLU A 57 11.05 4.48 -10.59
C GLU A 57 10.06 5.54 -10.17
N LEU A 58 8.80 5.37 -10.58
CA LEU A 58 7.77 6.37 -10.29
C LEU A 58 7.32 6.36 -8.84
N THR A 59 7.23 5.17 -8.24
CA THR A 59 6.75 5.05 -6.87
C THR A 59 7.85 5.14 -5.84
N LYS A 60 9.10 4.99 -6.26
CA LYS A 60 10.26 4.96 -5.36
C LYS A 60 10.28 3.73 -4.47
N HIS A 61 9.50 2.71 -4.79
CA HIS A 61 9.55 1.43 -4.10
C HIS A 61 10.51 0.49 -4.82
N PRO A 62 11.21 -0.38 -4.10
CA PRO A 62 12.07 -1.38 -4.74
C PRO A 62 11.26 -2.29 -5.66
N GLN A 63 11.94 -2.80 -6.69
CA GLN A 63 11.26 -3.62 -7.69
C GLN A 63 10.57 -4.84 -7.09
N HIS A 64 11.19 -5.49 -6.11
CA HIS A 64 10.56 -6.69 -5.54
C HIS A 64 9.27 -6.35 -4.80
N MET A 65 9.18 -5.17 -4.21
CA MET A 65 7.95 -4.73 -3.54
C MET A 65 6.88 -4.37 -4.55
N VAL A 66 7.28 -3.73 -5.66
CA VAL A 66 6.33 -3.42 -6.73
C VAL A 66 5.79 -4.72 -7.32
N ARG A 67 6.67 -5.70 -7.53
CA ARG A 67 6.25 -6.98 -8.07
C ARG A 67 5.22 -7.64 -7.18
N TYR A 68 5.44 -7.60 -5.87
CA TYR A 68 4.49 -8.18 -4.94
C TYR A 68 3.14 -7.46 -5.00
N SER A 69 3.18 -6.12 -5.02
CA SER A 69 1.94 -5.35 -5.11
C SER A 69 1.19 -5.67 -6.40
N LEU A 70 1.90 -5.76 -7.52
CA LEU A 70 1.24 -6.08 -8.78
C LEU A 70 0.59 -7.46 -8.74
N ARG A 71 1.25 -8.43 -8.09
CA ARG A 71 0.68 -9.75 -7.97
C ARG A 71 -0.63 -9.73 -7.19
N ILE A 72 -0.63 -9.00 -6.08
CA ILE A 72 -1.85 -8.89 -5.26
C ILE A 72 -2.95 -8.19 -6.05
N LEU A 73 -2.61 -7.09 -6.72
CA LEU A 73 -3.60 -6.35 -7.49
C LEU A 73 -4.18 -7.18 -8.62
N GLU A 74 -3.35 -8.02 -9.24
CA GLU A 74 -3.82 -8.90 -10.30
C GLU A 74 -4.73 -9.98 -9.75
N GLN A 75 -4.37 -10.55 -8.59
CA GLN A 75 -5.21 -11.56 -7.95
C GLN A 75 -6.59 -11.00 -7.61
N GLU A 76 -6.65 -9.73 -7.28
CA GLU A 76 -7.93 -9.08 -6.97
C GLU A 76 -8.68 -8.65 -8.23
N GLY A 77 -8.09 -8.87 -9.40
CA GLY A 77 -8.76 -8.52 -10.64
C GLY A 77 -8.76 -7.05 -10.97
N LEU A 78 -7.88 -6.27 -10.35
CA LEU A 78 -7.83 -4.83 -10.56
C LEU A 78 -6.91 -4.42 -11.70
N ILE A 79 -5.96 -5.27 -12.02
CA ILE A 79 -5.04 -5.05 -13.13
C ILE A 79 -4.86 -6.33 -13.91
N GLU A 80 -4.35 -6.20 -15.13
CA GLU A 80 -4.07 -7.37 -15.96
C GLU A 80 -2.85 -7.05 -16.81
N PRO A 81 -2.12 -8.09 -17.26
CA PRO A 81 -0.95 -7.85 -18.09
C PRO A 81 -1.35 -7.48 -19.51
N SER A 82 -0.48 -6.72 -20.18
CA SER A 82 -0.62 -6.44 -21.59
C SER A 82 0.79 -6.52 -22.19
N PRO A 83 0.90 -6.49 -23.53
CA PRO A 83 2.22 -6.57 -24.16
C PRO A 83 3.18 -5.46 -23.71
N GLN A 84 2.64 -4.29 -23.35
CA GLN A 84 3.48 -3.16 -22.97
C GLN A 84 3.57 -2.96 -21.46
N GLY A 85 2.95 -3.83 -20.66
CA GLY A 85 2.98 -3.69 -19.21
C GLY A 85 1.60 -3.90 -18.62
N ALA A 86 1.48 -3.61 -17.34
CA ALA A 86 0.20 -3.78 -16.64
C ALA A 86 -0.77 -2.66 -16.99
N ILE A 87 -2.05 -3.01 -17.00
CA ILE A 87 -3.12 -2.03 -17.21
C ILE A 87 -4.22 -2.30 -16.19
N THR A 88 -5.01 -1.28 -15.89
CA THR A 88 -6.14 -1.45 -14.98
C THR A 88 -7.32 -2.08 -15.71
N THR A 89 -8.18 -2.75 -14.95
CA THR A 89 -9.36 -3.41 -15.50
C THR A 89 -10.58 -2.52 -15.28
N LYS A 90 -11.72 -2.98 -15.82
CA LYS A 90 -12.97 -2.24 -15.66
C LYS A 90 -13.46 -2.22 -14.21
N SER A 91 -12.95 -3.13 -13.39
CA SER A 91 -13.38 -3.22 -12.00
C SER A 91 -12.81 -2.12 -11.11
N ILE A 92 -11.91 -1.31 -11.65
CA ILE A 92 -11.16 -0.36 -10.83
C ILE A 92 -12.03 0.63 -10.06
N ASP A 93 -13.03 1.20 -10.73
CA ASP A 93 -13.86 2.22 -10.07
C ASP A 93 -14.68 1.63 -8.94
N THR A 94 -15.29 0.48 -9.18
CA THR A 94 -16.08 -0.21 -8.16
C THR A 94 -15.18 -0.60 -6.99
N ALA A 95 -13.98 -1.07 -7.28
CA ALA A 95 -13.04 -1.49 -6.24
C ALA A 95 -12.62 -0.31 -5.39
N MET A 96 -12.40 0.86 -6.00
CA MET A 96 -12.02 2.04 -5.24
C MET A 96 -13.12 2.45 -4.27
N LYS A 97 -14.38 2.38 -4.71
CA LYS A 97 -15.49 2.69 -3.83
C LYS A 97 -15.61 1.70 -2.69
N THR A 98 -15.44 0.43 -3.00
CA THR A 98 -15.50 -0.61 -1.97
C THR A 98 -14.38 -0.42 -0.96
N LEU A 99 -13.18 -0.12 -1.43
CA LEU A 99 -12.04 0.10 -0.55
C LEU A 99 -12.29 1.29 0.37
N THR A 100 -12.81 2.38 -0.19
CA THR A 100 -13.12 3.56 0.61
C THR A 100 -14.11 3.23 1.73
N THR A 101 -15.15 2.47 1.39
CA THR A 101 -16.17 2.09 2.38
C THR A 101 -15.56 1.24 3.49
N LYS A 102 -14.73 0.27 3.10
CA LYS A 102 -14.11 -0.61 4.09
C LYS A 102 -13.13 0.16 4.98
N LEU A 103 -12.37 1.07 4.39
CA LEU A 103 -11.43 1.87 5.17
C LEU A 103 -12.15 2.78 6.16
N LYS A 104 -13.28 3.35 5.75
CA LYS A 104 -14.06 4.18 6.66
C LYS A 104 -14.60 3.35 7.83
N ARG A 105 -15.03 2.12 7.56
CA ARG A 105 -15.50 1.24 8.61
C ARG A 105 -14.37 0.90 9.57
N MET A 106 -13.19 0.61 9.03
CA MET A 106 -12.04 0.34 9.89
C MET A 106 -11.70 1.54 10.74
N ASN A 107 -11.82 2.73 10.15
CA ASN A 107 -11.52 3.94 10.89
C ASN A 107 -12.49 4.15 12.05
N GLU A 108 -13.76 3.79 11.86
CA GLU A 108 -14.73 3.86 12.94
C GLU A 108 -14.35 2.91 14.08
N THR A 109 -13.89 1.72 13.73
CA THR A 109 -13.43 0.77 14.73
C THR A 109 -12.24 1.33 15.48
N ILE A 110 -11.31 1.93 14.76
CA ILE A 110 -10.14 2.54 15.39
C ILE A 110 -10.56 3.62 16.37
N ASN A 111 -11.49 4.48 15.96
CA ASN A 111 -11.98 5.53 16.84
C ASN A 111 -12.65 4.97 18.08
N SER A 112 -13.36 3.88 17.92
CA SER A 112 -14.02 3.21 19.03
C SER A 112 -12.99 2.69 20.03
N ILE A 113 -11.91 2.10 19.52
CA ILE A 113 -10.83 1.60 20.35
C ILE A 113 -10.16 2.73 21.12
N ILE A 114 -9.95 3.85 20.42
CA ILE A 114 -9.32 5.02 21.06
C ILE A 114 -10.14 5.46 22.27
N LYS A 115 -11.46 5.47 22.12
CA LYS A 115 -12.31 5.86 23.24
C LYS A 115 -12.22 4.89 24.41
N GLU A 116 -12.08 3.61 24.11
CA GLU A 116 -11.93 2.62 25.16
C GLU A 116 -10.63 2.83 25.94
N VAL A 117 -9.59 3.24 25.26
CA VAL A 117 -8.28 3.43 25.88
C VAL A 117 -8.24 4.69 26.72
N GLU A 118 -8.94 5.73 26.30
CA GLU A 118 -8.98 6.98 27.06
C GLU A 118 -9.82 6.82 28.31
#